data_43ba0610464a2b1dbd7fe7b8d0364af2
#
_entry.id   43ba0610464a2b1dbd7fe7b8d0364af2
#
_cell.length_a   1.000
_cell.length_b   1.000
_cell.length_c   1.000
_cell.angle_alpha   90.00
_cell.angle_beta   90.00
_cell.angle_gamma   90.00
#
_symmetry.space_group_name_H-M   'P 1'
#
loop_
_entity.id
_entity.type
_entity.pdbx_description
1 polymer ?
#
loop_
_entity_poly.entity_id
_entity_poly.type
_entity_poly.pdbx_seq_one_letter_code
_entity_poly.pdbx_strand_id
1 'polypeptide(L)'
;PEIRFPGFTEDWEQRKLGELATIVRGASPRPIQDPKWFDTESDVGWLRIADVTEQDGRIYYLEQHISKLGQEKTRVLVEPHLLLSIAATVGKPVVNYVKTGVHDGFLIFLNAIFDREFMFQWLEMFRPKWQKYGQPGSQVNLNSELVRNQEILIPNNEEQQKIGSFFKQLDDTIALHQRELDVLKETKKGFLQKMFV
;
A
#
# COMPACT_ATOMS: atom_id res chain seq x y z
N PRO A 1 8.04 -23.16 2.19
CA PRO A 1 6.60 -23.04 1.93
C PRO A 1 5.99 -24.38 1.50
N GLU A 2 4.71 -24.61 1.80
CA GLU A 2 3.99 -25.84 1.39
C GLU A 2 3.67 -25.89 -0.11
N ILE A 3 3.53 -24.71 -0.73
CA ILE A 3 3.29 -24.58 -2.17
C ILE A 3 4.43 -23.74 -2.76
N ARG A 4 4.97 -24.19 -3.87
CA ARG A 4 6.11 -23.54 -4.53
C ARG A 4 6.03 -23.72 -6.05
N PHE A 5 6.52 -22.75 -6.81
CA PHE A 5 6.65 -22.89 -8.25
C PHE A 5 7.70 -23.93 -8.60
N PRO A 6 7.49 -24.75 -9.67
CA PRO A 6 8.50 -25.70 -10.13
C PRO A 6 9.81 -25.01 -10.51
N GLY A 7 10.94 -25.66 -10.18
CA GLY A 7 12.28 -25.18 -10.50
C GLY A 7 12.99 -24.43 -9.37
N PHE A 8 12.28 -24.04 -8.32
CA PHE A 8 12.87 -23.40 -7.14
C PHE A 8 13.04 -24.42 -6.01
N THR A 9 14.29 -24.69 -5.62
CA THR A 9 14.64 -25.70 -4.61
C THR A 9 15.44 -25.13 -3.45
N GLU A 10 16.00 -23.91 -3.59
CA GLU A 10 16.79 -23.25 -2.56
C GLU A 10 15.96 -22.91 -1.34
N ASP A 11 16.56 -22.99 -0.16
CA ASP A 11 15.88 -22.59 1.08
C ASP A 11 15.63 -21.09 1.11
N TRP A 12 14.50 -20.70 1.69
CA TRP A 12 14.20 -19.30 1.96
C TRP A 12 15.04 -18.81 3.15
N GLU A 13 15.63 -17.63 2.99
CA GLU A 13 16.42 -17.00 4.04
C GLU A 13 15.57 -16.27 5.06
N GLN A 14 15.91 -16.38 6.35
CA GLN A 14 15.29 -15.57 7.40
C GLN A 14 16.02 -14.24 7.47
N ARG A 15 15.29 -13.14 7.25
CA ARG A 15 15.82 -11.76 7.28
C ARG A 15 14.89 -10.85 8.05
N LYS A 16 15.40 -9.74 8.55
CA LYS A 16 14.56 -8.66 9.08
C LYS A 16 14.19 -7.67 7.98
N LEU A 17 12.99 -7.09 8.04
CA LEU A 17 12.58 -6.08 7.06
C LEU A 17 13.53 -4.88 7.00
N GLY A 18 14.11 -4.49 8.15
CA GLY A 18 15.09 -3.41 8.21
C GLY A 18 16.45 -3.71 7.57
N GLU A 19 16.74 -4.97 7.25
CA GLU A 19 17.92 -5.39 6.48
C GLU A 19 17.64 -5.32 4.97
N LEU A 20 16.35 -5.39 4.59
CA LEU A 20 15.90 -5.45 3.20
C LEU A 20 15.55 -4.08 2.61
N ALA A 21 15.36 -3.06 3.46
CA ALA A 21 15.08 -1.70 3.04
C ALA A 21 15.38 -0.69 4.15
N THR A 22 15.62 0.56 3.76
CA THR A 22 15.65 1.69 4.69
C THR A 22 14.22 2.12 4.98
N ILE A 23 13.70 1.79 6.16
CA ILE A 23 12.32 2.09 6.55
C ILE A 23 12.26 3.42 7.28
N VAL A 24 11.59 4.40 6.69
CA VAL A 24 11.43 5.75 7.23
C VAL A 24 9.97 6.13 7.36
N ARG A 25 9.66 7.04 8.28
CA ARG A 25 8.30 7.58 8.41
C ARG A 25 8.09 8.74 7.46
N GLY A 26 6.89 8.87 6.90
CA GLY A 26 6.44 10.07 6.21
C GLY A 26 6.42 11.30 7.12
N ALA A 27 6.14 12.46 6.57
CA ALA A 27 6.09 13.71 7.33
C ALA A 27 4.92 14.58 6.86
N SER A 28 4.33 15.34 7.78
CA SER A 28 3.21 16.23 7.49
C SER A 28 3.55 17.68 7.85
N PRO A 29 3.21 18.65 7.01
CA PRO A 29 3.27 20.06 7.40
C PRO A 29 2.31 20.35 8.57
N ARG A 30 2.63 21.31 9.39
CA ARG A 30 1.85 21.67 10.59
C ARG A 30 1.47 23.15 10.62
N PRO A 31 0.24 23.50 11.02
CA PRO A 31 -0.92 22.62 11.16
C PRO A 31 -1.40 22.14 9.79
N ILE A 32 -1.82 20.87 9.67
CA ILE A 32 -2.17 20.29 8.36
C ILE A 32 -3.40 20.91 7.72
N GLN A 33 -4.25 21.56 8.51
CA GLN A 33 -5.48 22.21 8.03
C GLN A 33 -5.23 23.55 7.32
N ASP A 34 -4.01 24.09 7.38
CA ASP A 34 -3.68 25.35 6.72
C ASP A 34 -3.72 25.19 5.20
N PRO A 35 -4.60 25.91 4.48
CA PRO A 35 -4.76 25.75 3.03
C PRO A 35 -3.51 26.08 2.21
N LYS A 36 -2.53 26.81 2.76
CA LYS A 36 -1.26 27.10 2.08
C LYS A 36 -0.46 25.86 1.71
N TRP A 37 -0.73 24.72 2.37
CA TRP A 37 -0.06 23.45 2.08
C TRP A 37 -0.59 22.74 0.83
N PHE A 38 -1.71 23.20 0.27
CA PHE A 38 -2.39 22.54 -0.83
C PHE A 38 -2.49 23.47 -2.04
N ASP A 39 -2.43 22.87 -3.24
CA ASP A 39 -2.48 23.59 -4.52
C ASP A 39 -2.95 22.61 -5.60
N THR A 40 -4.11 22.87 -6.19
CA THR A 40 -4.73 22.02 -7.22
C THR A 40 -3.90 21.93 -8.51
N GLU A 41 -3.06 22.93 -8.78
CA GLU A 41 -2.18 22.97 -9.97
C GLU A 41 -0.85 22.23 -9.74
N SER A 42 -0.59 21.75 -8.54
CA SER A 42 0.61 20.96 -8.24
C SER A 42 0.57 19.59 -8.91
N ASP A 43 1.68 19.11 -9.42
CA ASP A 43 1.85 17.77 -9.99
C ASP A 43 2.15 16.69 -8.94
N VAL A 44 2.21 17.06 -7.66
CA VAL A 44 2.45 16.15 -6.54
C VAL A 44 1.17 15.98 -5.72
N GLY A 45 0.63 14.77 -5.72
CA GLY A 45 -0.55 14.43 -4.93
C GLY A 45 -0.23 14.27 -3.44
N TRP A 46 -1.23 14.45 -2.60
CA TRP A 46 -1.18 14.22 -1.15
C TRP A 46 -1.94 12.96 -0.79
N LEU A 47 -1.21 11.93 -0.37
CA LEU A 47 -1.79 10.63 -0.04
C LEU A 47 -2.64 10.70 1.24
N ARG A 48 -3.92 10.34 1.14
CA ARG A 48 -4.86 10.24 2.26
C ARG A 48 -5.23 8.78 2.51
N ILE A 49 -5.73 8.48 3.70
CA ILE A 49 -6.23 7.13 4.04
C ILE A 49 -7.44 6.73 3.15
N ALA A 50 -8.28 7.69 2.77
CA ALA A 50 -9.39 7.44 1.85
C ALA A 50 -8.91 6.89 0.49
N ASP A 51 -7.87 7.49 -0.07
CA ASP A 51 -7.28 7.07 -1.36
C ASP A 51 -6.78 5.61 -1.29
N VAL A 52 -6.20 5.22 -0.14
CA VAL A 52 -5.74 3.83 0.10
C VAL A 52 -6.91 2.85 0.11
N THR A 53 -8.02 3.21 0.72
CA THR A 53 -9.21 2.37 0.79
C THR A 53 -9.89 2.25 -0.58
N GLU A 54 -10.04 3.36 -1.27
CA GLU A 54 -10.70 3.44 -2.57
C GLU A 54 -9.96 2.65 -3.66
N GLN A 55 -8.62 2.74 -3.67
CA GLN A 55 -7.77 2.12 -4.68
C GLN A 55 -7.10 0.83 -4.20
N ASP A 56 -7.57 0.25 -3.11
CA ASP A 56 -7.05 -0.99 -2.51
C ASP A 56 -5.52 -1.02 -2.35
N GLY A 57 -4.95 0.12 -1.96
CA GLY A 57 -3.51 0.28 -1.74
C GLY A 57 -2.68 0.48 -3.02
N ARG A 58 -3.26 0.49 -4.22
CA ARG A 58 -2.55 0.74 -5.49
C ARG A 58 -2.91 2.12 -6.04
N ILE A 59 -2.13 3.14 -5.72
CA ILE A 59 -2.45 4.56 -5.92
C ILE A 59 -2.07 5.00 -7.32
N TYR A 60 -3.07 5.13 -8.20
CA TYR A 60 -2.92 5.59 -9.57
C TYR A 60 -3.33 7.06 -9.76
N TYR A 61 -4.09 7.61 -8.83
CA TYR A 61 -4.48 9.03 -8.80
C TYR A 61 -4.65 9.52 -7.36
N LEU A 62 -4.53 10.82 -7.16
CA LEU A 62 -4.76 11.49 -5.90
C LEU A 62 -5.56 12.77 -6.17
N GLU A 63 -6.67 12.97 -5.45
CA GLU A 63 -7.53 14.14 -5.61
C GLU A 63 -6.93 15.40 -4.99
N GLN A 64 -6.28 15.25 -3.84
CA GLN A 64 -5.65 16.36 -3.15
C GLN A 64 -4.18 16.45 -3.57
N HIS A 65 -3.73 17.68 -3.84
CA HIS A 65 -2.37 17.94 -4.24
C HIS A 65 -1.68 18.86 -3.23
N ILE A 66 -0.38 18.63 -2.99
CA ILE A 66 0.40 19.39 -2.03
C ILE A 66 1.17 20.52 -2.75
N SER A 67 1.10 21.74 -2.20
CA SER A 67 1.82 22.90 -2.74
C SER A 67 3.33 22.74 -2.65
N LYS A 68 4.09 23.54 -3.40
CA LYS A 68 5.56 23.57 -3.30
C LYS A 68 6.04 23.80 -1.87
N LEU A 69 5.37 24.69 -1.13
CA LEU A 69 5.69 24.95 0.28
C LEU A 69 5.43 23.72 1.16
N GLY A 70 4.34 23.00 0.89
CA GLY A 70 4.00 21.75 1.58
C GLY A 70 4.99 20.64 1.28
N GLN A 71 5.49 20.54 0.03
CA GLN A 71 6.49 19.56 -0.38
C GLN A 71 7.81 19.68 0.41
N GLU A 72 8.19 20.88 0.84
CA GLU A 72 9.37 21.10 1.70
C GLU A 72 9.20 20.50 3.12
N LYS A 73 7.98 20.23 3.53
CA LYS A 73 7.61 19.73 4.87
C LYS A 73 7.17 18.28 4.90
N THR A 74 7.16 17.61 3.75
CA THR A 74 6.79 16.20 3.61
C THR A 74 7.89 15.40 2.90
N ARG A 75 7.67 14.09 2.77
CA ARG A 75 8.51 13.24 1.91
C ARG A 75 7.80 13.07 0.58
N VAL A 76 8.42 13.56 -0.49
CA VAL A 76 7.90 13.43 -1.85
C VAL A 76 8.54 12.23 -2.53
N LEU A 77 7.72 11.35 -3.06
CA LEU A 77 8.13 10.21 -3.87
C LEU A 77 7.80 10.51 -5.33
N VAL A 78 8.81 10.51 -6.19
CA VAL A 78 8.65 10.78 -7.63
C VAL A 78 8.54 9.50 -8.44
N GLU A 79 8.94 8.36 -7.85
CA GLU A 79 8.86 7.04 -8.42
C GLU A 79 8.05 6.09 -7.54
N PRO A 80 7.59 4.95 -8.09
CA PRO A 80 6.81 3.99 -7.31
C PRO A 80 7.63 3.35 -6.17
N HIS A 81 7.13 3.49 -4.95
CA HIS A 81 7.66 2.89 -3.73
C HIS A 81 6.60 2.05 -3.02
N LEU A 82 7.06 1.10 -2.23
CA LEU A 82 6.21 0.40 -1.26
C LEU A 82 6.12 1.23 0.03
N LEU A 83 4.90 1.39 0.52
CA LEU A 83 4.59 2.03 1.78
C LEU A 83 3.78 1.08 2.66
N LEU A 84 3.72 1.37 3.95
CA LEU A 84 2.89 0.66 4.91
C LEU A 84 2.08 1.66 5.75
N SER A 85 0.77 1.54 5.74
CA SER A 85 -0.09 2.36 6.61
C SER A 85 0.09 1.97 8.07
N ILE A 86 0.35 2.96 8.94
CA ILE A 86 0.46 2.80 10.40
C ILE A 86 -0.62 3.54 11.17
N ALA A 87 -1.56 4.18 10.45
CA ALA A 87 -2.69 4.90 11.01
C ALA A 87 -3.98 4.51 10.28
N ALA A 88 -5.10 4.43 10.97
CA ALA A 88 -6.42 4.05 10.49
C ALA A 88 -6.47 2.65 9.84
N THR A 89 -5.97 2.48 8.63
CA THR A 89 -5.86 1.18 7.92
C THR A 89 -4.57 0.44 8.26
N VAL A 90 -4.25 0.30 9.54
CA VAL A 90 -2.98 -0.23 10.02
C VAL A 90 -2.60 -1.55 9.36
N GLY A 91 -1.35 -1.62 8.88
CA GLY A 91 -0.78 -2.78 8.22
C GLY A 91 -1.17 -2.95 6.75
N LYS A 92 -1.96 -2.04 6.17
CA LYS A 92 -2.27 -2.07 4.73
C LYS A 92 -1.03 -1.64 3.94
N PRO A 93 -0.50 -2.48 3.02
CA PRO A 93 0.53 -2.06 2.09
C PRO A 93 -0.04 -1.11 1.04
N VAL A 94 0.81 -0.19 0.57
CA VAL A 94 0.45 0.81 -0.43
C VAL A 94 1.59 0.94 -1.43
N VAL A 95 1.26 1.06 -2.72
CA VAL A 95 2.21 1.43 -3.77
C VAL A 95 1.72 2.70 -4.45
N ASN A 96 2.55 3.73 -4.50
CA ASN A 96 2.28 4.92 -5.29
C ASN A 96 2.76 4.71 -6.73
N TYR A 97 1.90 4.99 -7.72
CA TYR A 97 2.27 5.01 -9.15
C TYR A 97 2.30 6.43 -9.71
N VAL A 98 2.00 7.42 -8.88
CA VAL A 98 2.04 8.86 -9.20
C VAL A 98 2.94 9.58 -8.21
N LYS A 99 3.37 10.80 -8.54
CA LYS A 99 4.15 11.64 -7.60
C LYS A 99 3.33 11.90 -6.34
N THR A 100 3.89 11.57 -5.19
CA THR A 100 3.13 11.48 -3.94
C THR A 100 3.88 12.12 -2.79
N GLY A 101 3.26 13.08 -2.13
CA GLY A 101 3.63 13.53 -0.79
C GLY A 101 3.08 12.56 0.25
N VAL A 102 3.93 12.09 1.17
CA VAL A 102 3.58 11.04 2.13
C VAL A 102 3.56 11.59 3.54
N HIS A 103 2.37 11.56 4.17
CA HIS A 103 2.22 12.01 5.55
C HIS A 103 2.73 11.00 6.59
N ASP A 104 2.81 11.44 7.84
CA ASP A 104 3.38 10.69 8.97
C ASP A 104 2.55 9.47 9.43
N GLY A 105 1.43 9.19 8.78
CA GLY A 105 0.64 7.96 8.95
C GLY A 105 1.14 6.76 8.14
N PHE A 106 2.25 6.91 7.39
CA PHE A 106 2.85 5.85 6.58
C PHE A 106 4.33 5.67 6.89
N LEU A 107 4.80 4.42 6.73
CA LEU A 107 6.20 4.09 6.56
C LEU A 107 6.51 3.91 5.07
N ILE A 108 7.72 4.25 4.67
CA ILE A 108 8.22 4.18 3.29
C ILE A 108 9.42 3.24 3.27
N PHE A 109 9.45 2.28 2.35
CA PHE A 109 10.55 1.37 2.13
C PHE A 109 11.47 1.93 1.03
N LEU A 110 12.55 2.60 1.43
CA LEU A 110 13.57 3.16 0.53
C LEU A 110 14.69 2.15 0.30
N ASN A 111 15.38 2.25 -0.84
CA ASN A 111 16.52 1.39 -1.18
C ASN A 111 16.23 -0.11 -0.99
N ALA A 112 15.04 -0.54 -1.37
CA ALA A 112 14.59 -1.91 -1.19
C ALA A 112 15.37 -2.86 -2.10
N ILE A 113 15.83 -4.00 -1.53
CA ILE A 113 16.52 -5.08 -2.24
C ILE A 113 15.61 -6.30 -2.49
N PHE A 114 14.30 -6.13 -2.28
CA PHE A 114 13.28 -7.14 -2.54
C PHE A 114 12.42 -6.76 -3.76
N ASP A 115 11.73 -7.73 -4.34
CA ASP A 115 10.68 -7.45 -5.33
C ASP A 115 9.48 -6.76 -4.65
N ARG A 116 9.03 -5.65 -5.23
CA ARG A 116 7.97 -4.80 -4.63
C ARG A 116 6.62 -5.51 -4.57
N GLU A 117 6.26 -6.25 -5.62
CA GLU A 117 4.97 -6.96 -5.65
C GLU A 117 4.98 -8.14 -4.68
N PHE A 118 6.08 -8.89 -4.60
CA PHE A 118 6.24 -9.93 -3.59
C PHE A 118 6.04 -9.38 -2.17
N MET A 119 6.72 -8.27 -1.85
CA MET A 119 6.64 -7.68 -0.51
C MET A 119 5.26 -7.07 -0.24
N PHE A 120 4.60 -6.49 -1.25
CA PHE A 120 3.21 -6.03 -1.14
C PHE A 120 2.29 -7.19 -0.71
N GLN A 121 2.38 -8.33 -1.38
CA GLN A 121 1.57 -9.50 -1.08
C GLN A 121 1.91 -10.10 0.29
N TRP A 122 3.19 -10.14 0.65
CA TRP A 122 3.60 -10.61 1.97
C TRP A 122 3.04 -9.71 3.08
N LEU A 123 3.09 -8.40 2.93
CA LEU A 123 2.54 -7.44 3.90
C LEU A 123 1.02 -7.56 4.00
N GLU A 124 0.31 -7.77 2.88
CA GLU A 124 -1.14 -8.00 2.89
C GLU A 124 -1.50 -9.28 3.66
N MET A 125 -0.81 -10.38 3.40
CA MET A 125 -0.95 -11.64 4.13
C MET A 125 -0.63 -11.47 5.64
N PHE A 126 0.40 -10.68 5.95
CA PHE A 126 0.85 -10.49 7.33
C PHE A 126 -0.01 -9.49 8.13
N ARG A 127 -0.83 -8.69 7.45
CA ARG A 127 -1.66 -7.61 8.03
C ARG A 127 -2.45 -8.02 9.27
N PRO A 128 -3.14 -9.18 9.34
CA PRO A 128 -3.84 -9.60 10.56
C PRO A 128 -2.92 -9.80 11.77
N LYS A 129 -1.64 -10.10 11.53
CA LYS A 129 -0.65 -10.27 12.61
C LYS A 129 -0.24 -8.94 13.23
N TRP A 130 -0.22 -7.84 12.46
CA TRP A 130 0.04 -6.51 13.00
C TRP A 130 -0.98 -6.09 14.05
N GLN A 131 -2.23 -6.52 13.91
CA GLN A 131 -3.31 -6.19 14.83
C GLN A 131 -3.11 -6.80 16.23
N LYS A 132 -2.31 -7.87 16.35
CA LYS A 132 -1.98 -8.50 17.64
C LYS A 132 -1.03 -7.66 18.51
N TYR A 133 -0.37 -6.67 17.94
CA TYR A 133 0.48 -5.73 18.69
C TYR A 133 -0.33 -4.64 19.42
N GLY A 134 -1.65 -4.56 19.18
CA GLY A 134 -2.58 -3.73 19.95
C GLY A 134 -3.16 -4.51 21.14
N GLN A 135 -3.34 -3.84 22.28
CA GLN A 135 -4.15 -4.42 23.37
C GLN A 135 -5.63 -4.40 22.96
N PRO A 136 -6.46 -5.35 23.47
CA PRO A 136 -7.90 -5.33 23.20
C PRO A 136 -8.50 -3.97 23.58
N GLY A 137 -9.15 -3.29 22.62
CA GLY A 137 -9.75 -1.96 22.81
C GLY A 137 -8.80 -0.78 22.69
N SER A 138 -7.49 -0.99 22.42
CA SER A 138 -6.53 0.07 22.12
C SER A 138 -6.20 0.14 20.63
N GLN A 139 -5.85 1.35 20.16
CA GLN A 139 -5.37 1.54 18.81
C GLN A 139 -4.04 0.82 18.61
N VAL A 140 -3.91 0.02 17.55
CA VAL A 140 -2.64 -0.64 17.20
C VAL A 140 -1.58 0.42 16.94
N ASN A 141 -0.50 0.40 17.70
CA ASN A 141 0.58 1.38 17.60
C ASN A 141 1.75 0.80 16.78
N LEU A 142 1.52 0.62 15.49
CA LEU A 142 2.55 0.16 14.56
C LEU A 142 3.55 1.30 14.32
N ASN A 143 4.83 1.04 14.55
CA ASN A 143 5.90 2.01 14.40
C ASN A 143 7.06 1.45 13.57
N SER A 144 7.99 2.31 13.18
CA SER A 144 9.11 1.93 12.32
C SER A 144 10.05 0.91 12.96
N GLU A 145 10.18 0.88 14.27
CA GLU A 145 11.05 -0.07 14.98
C GLU A 145 10.48 -1.49 14.96
N LEU A 146 9.19 -1.63 15.27
CA LEU A 146 8.48 -2.91 15.16
C LEU A 146 8.57 -3.47 13.73
N VAL A 147 8.34 -2.62 12.72
CA VAL A 147 8.38 -3.05 11.33
C VAL A 147 9.81 -3.44 10.92
N ARG A 148 10.83 -2.67 11.28
CA ARG A 148 12.23 -3.02 10.97
C ARG A 148 12.65 -4.36 11.58
N ASN A 149 12.20 -4.65 12.79
CA ASN A 149 12.54 -5.87 13.50
C ASN A 149 11.69 -7.09 13.11
N GLN A 150 10.67 -6.90 12.27
CA GLN A 150 9.84 -8.02 11.82
C GLN A 150 10.67 -8.95 10.92
N GLU A 151 10.69 -10.23 11.29
CA GLU A 151 11.33 -11.28 10.51
C GLU A 151 10.42 -11.78 9.39
N ILE A 152 11.03 -12.11 8.28
CA ILE A 152 10.41 -12.68 7.09
C ILE A 152 11.30 -13.82 6.57
N LEU A 153 10.68 -14.89 6.08
CA LEU A 153 11.34 -15.85 5.20
C LEU A 153 11.20 -15.34 3.78
N ILE A 154 12.33 -15.16 3.07
CA ILE A 154 12.37 -14.57 1.74
C ILE A 154 13.18 -15.44 0.78
N PRO A 155 12.65 -15.75 -0.41
CA PRO A 155 13.37 -16.47 -1.46
C PRO A 155 14.34 -15.57 -2.22
N ASN A 156 15.10 -16.15 -3.15
CA ASN A 156 15.88 -15.39 -4.12
C ASN A 156 14.99 -14.46 -4.98
N ASN A 157 15.61 -13.49 -5.65
CA ASN A 157 14.89 -12.46 -6.42
C ASN A 157 14.03 -13.02 -7.56
N GLU A 158 14.47 -14.08 -8.23
CA GLU A 158 13.73 -14.68 -9.35
C GLU A 158 12.40 -15.28 -8.85
N GLU A 159 12.46 -16.00 -7.73
CA GLU A 159 11.26 -16.56 -7.12
C GLU A 159 10.34 -15.48 -6.56
N GLN A 160 10.89 -14.40 -5.95
CA GLN A 160 10.11 -13.26 -5.52
C GLN A 160 9.31 -12.66 -6.68
N GLN A 161 9.96 -12.40 -7.82
CA GLN A 161 9.31 -11.86 -9.02
C GLN A 161 8.20 -12.79 -9.53
N LYS A 162 8.46 -14.10 -9.52
CA LYS A 162 7.46 -15.09 -9.94
C LYS A 162 6.24 -15.09 -9.05
N ILE A 163 6.44 -15.08 -7.73
CA ILE A 163 5.37 -15.03 -6.73
C ILE A 163 4.61 -13.71 -6.84
N GLY A 164 5.31 -12.59 -6.85
CA GLY A 164 4.72 -11.26 -6.93
C GLY A 164 3.86 -11.08 -8.19
N SER A 165 4.39 -11.47 -9.35
CA SER A 165 3.67 -11.40 -10.63
C SER A 165 2.42 -12.27 -10.63
N PHE A 166 2.48 -13.48 -10.07
CA PHE A 166 1.34 -14.38 -9.98
C PHE A 166 0.19 -13.77 -9.17
N PHE A 167 0.47 -13.28 -7.97
CA PHE A 167 -0.55 -12.68 -7.13
C PHE A 167 -1.07 -11.35 -7.69
N LYS A 168 -0.20 -10.55 -8.33
CA LYS A 168 -0.66 -9.34 -9.02
C LYS A 168 -1.64 -9.66 -10.14
N GLN A 169 -1.41 -10.71 -10.91
CA GLN A 169 -2.36 -11.15 -11.95
C GLN A 169 -3.69 -11.59 -11.35
N LEU A 170 -3.68 -12.25 -10.18
CA LEU A 170 -4.91 -12.59 -9.46
C LEU A 170 -5.65 -11.33 -9.00
N ASP A 171 -4.95 -10.36 -8.41
CA ASP A 171 -5.53 -9.08 -8.00
C ASP A 171 -6.19 -8.36 -9.18
N ASP A 172 -5.50 -8.28 -10.33
CA ASP A 172 -6.00 -7.64 -11.54
C ASP A 172 -7.26 -8.36 -12.08
N THR A 173 -7.28 -9.69 -12.01
CA THR A 173 -8.43 -10.52 -12.42
C THR A 173 -9.62 -10.33 -11.47
N ILE A 174 -9.38 -10.30 -10.17
CA ILE A 174 -10.41 -10.04 -9.16
C ILE A 174 -11.01 -8.65 -9.38
N ALA A 175 -10.18 -7.63 -9.60
CA ALA A 175 -10.64 -6.27 -9.85
C ALA A 175 -11.45 -6.15 -11.14
N LEU A 176 -11.11 -6.91 -12.19
CA LEU A 176 -11.88 -6.96 -13.44
C LEU A 176 -13.27 -7.54 -13.20
N HIS A 177 -13.35 -8.71 -12.58
CA HIS A 177 -14.63 -9.38 -12.30
C HIS A 177 -15.50 -8.57 -11.33
N GLN A 178 -14.90 -7.84 -10.38
CA GLN A 178 -15.66 -6.95 -9.50
C GLN A 178 -16.33 -5.83 -10.30
N ARG A 179 -15.61 -5.20 -11.25
CA ARG A 179 -16.20 -4.19 -12.14
C ARG A 179 -17.33 -4.75 -13.02
N GLU A 180 -17.14 -5.94 -13.57
CA GLU A 180 -18.18 -6.62 -14.36
C GLU A 180 -19.44 -6.88 -13.51
N LEU A 181 -19.24 -7.36 -12.27
CA LEU A 181 -20.34 -7.60 -11.33
C LEU A 181 -21.11 -6.30 -11.01
N ASP A 182 -20.39 -5.19 -10.80
CA ASP A 182 -21.01 -3.91 -10.48
C ASP A 182 -21.80 -3.36 -11.67
N VAL A 183 -21.29 -3.48 -12.91
CA VAL A 183 -22.03 -3.14 -14.13
C VAL A 183 -23.30 -3.99 -14.26
N LEU A 184 -23.23 -5.31 -14.00
CA LEU A 184 -24.39 -6.18 -14.05
C LEU A 184 -25.43 -5.83 -12.98
N LYS A 185 -25.00 -5.45 -11.78
CA LYS A 185 -25.92 -4.99 -10.72
C LYS A 185 -26.65 -3.72 -11.12
N GLU A 186 -25.94 -2.72 -11.68
CA GLU A 186 -26.56 -1.48 -12.15
C GLU A 186 -27.50 -1.73 -13.35
N THR A 187 -27.12 -2.60 -14.27
CA THR A 187 -27.96 -3.02 -15.37
C THR A 187 -29.26 -3.68 -14.87
N LYS A 188 -29.15 -4.63 -13.93
CA LYS A 188 -30.31 -5.28 -13.28
C LYS A 188 -31.22 -4.23 -12.64
N LYS A 189 -30.65 -3.31 -11.88
CA LYS A 189 -31.39 -2.23 -11.20
C LYS A 189 -32.16 -1.36 -12.21
N GLY A 190 -31.49 -0.96 -13.31
CA GLY A 190 -32.11 -0.18 -14.37
C GLY A 190 -33.29 -0.90 -15.07
N PHE A 191 -33.16 -2.22 -15.31
CA PHE A 191 -34.28 -3.00 -15.86
C PHE A 191 -35.43 -3.13 -14.87
N LEU A 192 -35.15 -3.44 -13.59
CA LEU A 192 -36.20 -3.52 -12.57
C LEU A 192 -36.99 -2.21 -12.47
N GLN A 193 -36.34 -1.08 -12.48
CA GLN A 193 -37.00 0.24 -12.43
C GLN A 193 -37.88 0.49 -13.66
N LYS A 194 -37.53 -0.04 -14.84
CA LYS A 194 -38.31 0.14 -16.06
C LYS A 194 -39.44 -0.88 -16.25
N MET A 195 -39.31 -2.05 -15.63
CA MET A 195 -40.29 -3.14 -15.77
C MET A 195 -41.43 -3.10 -14.76
N PHE A 196 -41.22 -2.44 -13.61
CA PHE A 196 -42.18 -2.39 -12.51
C PHE A 196 -42.67 -0.94 -12.21
N VAL A 197 -42.68 -0.07 -13.19
CA VAL A 197 -43.28 1.28 -13.13
C VAL A 197 -44.73 1.21 -13.53
#